data_2f338cb9a1523ec3ae08d35dd6f19942
#
_entry.id   2f338cb9a1523ec3ae08d35dd6f19942
#
_cell.length_a   1.000
_cell.length_b   1.000
_cell.length_c   1.000
_cell.angle_alpha   90.00
_cell.angle_beta   90.00
_cell.angle_gamma   90.00
#
_symmetry.space_group_name_H-M   'P 1'
#
loop_
_entity.id
_entity.type
_entity.pdbx_description
1 polymer ?
#
loop_
_entity_poly.entity_id
_entity_poly.type
_entity_poly.pdbx_seq_one_letter_code
_entity_poly.pdbx_strand_id
1 'polypeptide(L)'
;PYQEMMEYAETHPDFDISTVTVFAEDEYFEEFSYATEHLSYDAVISVLLQTLKALDIIKNCIPGNWQECIEWTNARLNEVWIDRGAFPGLGAMLCAVGFKFGVVIANEIKNSISKDDNFEEYVTRALKKPKDFFNTDIAASIGKTEQGAFLSLSGDRKTLFWLLARMSLSVEQAKVLFNTEYRQKAKICCSDREIIENPYLLYERTRTCADEFKVAVRKVDMAVFPPTILRDTYPLSVPSALDSENDERRIRAIAISVLEQQALNGHTVYPQSKLII
;
A
#
# COMPACT_ATOMS: atom_id res chain seq x y z
N PRO A 1 -26.27 -14.24 -11.48
CA PRO A 1 -25.09 -14.83 -10.82
C PRO A 1 -25.28 -15.06 -9.32
N TYR A 2 -25.78 -14.07 -8.53
CA TYR A 2 -25.93 -14.26 -7.08
C TYR A 2 -26.88 -15.41 -6.73
N GLN A 3 -28.05 -15.46 -7.34
CA GLN A 3 -29.04 -16.53 -7.11
C GLN A 3 -28.50 -17.89 -7.53
N GLU A 4 -27.86 -17.97 -8.69
CA GLU A 4 -27.25 -19.20 -9.20
C GLU A 4 -26.12 -19.71 -8.28
N MET A 5 -25.32 -18.79 -7.69
CA MET A 5 -24.31 -19.18 -6.69
C MET A 5 -24.92 -19.65 -5.37
N MET A 6 -26.05 -19.07 -4.94
CA MET A 6 -26.78 -19.54 -3.77
C MET A 6 -27.34 -20.96 -3.99
N GLU A 7 -27.96 -21.19 -5.16
CA GLU A 7 -28.46 -22.52 -5.56
C GLU A 7 -27.33 -23.55 -5.67
N TYR A 8 -26.17 -23.13 -6.19
CA TYR A 8 -24.99 -23.97 -6.21
C TYR A 8 -24.54 -24.35 -4.80
N ALA A 9 -24.44 -23.40 -3.88
CA ALA A 9 -24.06 -23.63 -2.50
C ALA A 9 -25.06 -24.55 -1.75
N GLU A 10 -26.36 -24.41 -2.01
CA GLU A 10 -27.40 -25.31 -1.44
C GLU A 10 -27.23 -26.77 -1.89
N THR A 11 -26.77 -26.97 -3.13
CA THR A 11 -26.56 -28.31 -3.69
C THR A 11 -25.16 -28.88 -3.41
N HIS A 12 -24.23 -28.04 -2.91
CA HIS A 12 -22.85 -28.41 -2.59
C HIS A 12 -22.52 -28.00 -1.13
N PRO A 13 -22.90 -28.79 -0.13
CA PRO A 13 -22.78 -28.43 1.29
C PRO A 13 -21.34 -28.14 1.77
N ASP A 14 -20.33 -28.66 1.06
CA ASP A 14 -18.93 -28.42 1.37
C ASP A 14 -18.39 -27.12 0.75
N PHE A 15 -19.20 -26.43 -0.06
CA PHE A 15 -18.81 -25.18 -0.69
C PHE A 15 -19.06 -24.00 0.27
N ASP A 16 -18.00 -23.26 0.57
CA ASP A 16 -18.07 -22.05 1.39
C ASP A 16 -18.34 -20.83 0.51
N ILE A 17 -19.57 -20.30 0.56
CA ILE A 17 -20.00 -19.12 -0.20
C ILE A 17 -19.17 -17.88 0.12
N SER A 18 -18.54 -17.82 1.29
CA SER A 18 -17.68 -16.69 1.67
C SER A 18 -16.47 -16.55 0.76
N THR A 19 -16.02 -17.64 0.12
CA THR A 19 -14.87 -17.64 -0.80
C THR A 19 -15.11 -16.86 -2.09
N VAL A 20 -16.36 -16.65 -2.45
CA VAL A 20 -16.79 -15.89 -3.64
C VAL A 20 -17.47 -14.57 -3.28
N THR A 21 -17.48 -14.21 -2.00
CA THR A 21 -18.00 -12.95 -1.52
C THR A 21 -16.86 -11.95 -1.34
N VAL A 22 -16.98 -10.76 -1.95
CA VAL A 22 -15.97 -9.71 -1.88
C VAL A 22 -16.41 -8.68 -0.86
N PHE A 23 -15.55 -8.42 0.13
CA PHE A 23 -15.76 -7.42 1.16
C PHE A 23 -14.68 -6.35 1.09
N ALA A 24 -15.05 -5.11 1.44
CA ALA A 24 -14.06 -4.09 1.76
C ALA A 24 -13.29 -4.53 3.02
N GLU A 25 -11.97 -4.36 3.02
CA GLU A 25 -11.17 -4.58 4.22
C GLU A 25 -11.50 -3.54 5.29
N ASP A 26 -11.36 -3.89 6.57
CA ASP A 26 -11.73 -3.03 7.71
C ASP A 26 -11.08 -1.64 7.62
N GLU A 27 -9.84 -1.56 7.13
CA GLU A 27 -9.13 -0.29 6.96
C GLU A 27 -9.74 0.64 5.90
N TYR A 28 -10.55 0.11 4.97
CA TYR A 28 -11.23 0.86 3.91
C TYR A 28 -12.74 0.94 4.12
N PHE A 29 -13.25 0.43 5.25
CA PHE A 29 -14.68 0.37 5.53
C PHE A 29 -15.37 1.73 5.38
N GLU A 30 -14.76 2.78 5.91
CA GLU A 30 -15.31 4.13 5.81
C GLU A 30 -15.41 4.63 4.36
N GLU A 31 -14.43 4.31 3.51
CA GLU A 31 -14.43 4.70 2.10
C GLU A 31 -15.59 4.06 1.32
N PHE A 32 -15.97 2.82 1.66
CA PHE A 32 -17.07 2.11 1.01
C PHE A 32 -18.42 2.30 1.69
N SER A 33 -18.47 2.68 2.97
CA SER A 33 -19.70 2.84 3.75
C SER A 33 -20.37 4.20 3.53
N TYR A 34 -19.58 5.22 3.29
CA TYR A 34 -20.06 6.56 2.97
C TYR A 34 -19.91 6.77 1.46
N ALA A 35 -20.93 7.36 0.83
CA ALA A 35 -20.86 7.72 -0.59
C ALA A 35 -19.80 8.82 -0.80
N THR A 36 -18.53 8.42 -0.76
CA THR A 36 -17.41 9.29 -1.07
C THR A 36 -17.21 9.36 -2.58
N GLU A 37 -16.92 10.55 -3.10
CA GLU A 37 -16.65 10.73 -4.53
C GLU A 37 -15.34 10.05 -4.97
N HIS A 38 -14.46 9.74 -4.01
CA HIS A 38 -13.13 9.20 -4.28
C HIS A 38 -12.78 8.07 -3.32
N LEU A 39 -12.59 6.87 -3.88
CA LEU A 39 -11.93 5.76 -3.19
C LEU A 39 -10.41 5.90 -3.34
N SER A 40 -9.66 5.51 -2.33
CA SER A 40 -8.20 5.40 -2.45
C SER A 40 -7.82 4.31 -3.46
N TYR A 41 -6.72 4.49 -4.16
CA TYR A 41 -6.22 3.48 -5.11
C TYR A 41 -6.00 2.12 -4.44
N ASP A 42 -5.48 2.12 -3.21
CA ASP A 42 -5.21 0.89 -2.46
C ASP A 42 -6.50 0.15 -2.11
N ALA A 43 -7.58 0.87 -1.76
CA ALA A 43 -8.91 0.29 -1.54
C ALA A 43 -9.47 -0.37 -2.81
N VAL A 44 -9.39 0.34 -3.94
CA VAL A 44 -9.86 -0.20 -5.24
C VAL A 44 -9.04 -1.41 -5.67
N ILE A 45 -7.71 -1.37 -5.55
CA ILE A 45 -6.82 -2.51 -5.85
C ILE A 45 -7.19 -3.71 -4.99
N SER A 46 -7.42 -3.51 -3.68
CA SER A 46 -7.81 -4.58 -2.77
C SER A 46 -9.07 -5.30 -3.24
N VAL A 47 -10.13 -4.55 -3.53
CA VAL A 47 -11.41 -5.11 -3.98
C VAL A 47 -11.28 -5.79 -5.34
N LEU A 48 -10.55 -5.22 -6.30
CA LEU A 48 -10.34 -5.84 -7.61
C LEU A 48 -9.56 -7.15 -7.53
N LEU A 49 -8.54 -7.23 -6.66
CA LEU A 49 -7.80 -8.48 -6.42
C LEU A 49 -8.68 -9.56 -5.78
N GLN A 50 -9.54 -9.21 -4.83
CA GLN A 50 -10.50 -10.14 -4.24
C GLN A 50 -11.55 -10.58 -5.30
N THR A 51 -12.01 -9.65 -6.14
CA THR A 51 -12.92 -9.95 -7.25
C THR A 51 -12.32 -10.95 -8.22
N LEU A 52 -11.04 -10.81 -8.59
CA LEU A 52 -10.35 -11.79 -9.45
C LEU A 52 -10.30 -13.18 -8.82
N LYS A 53 -10.00 -13.28 -7.53
CA LYS A 53 -10.02 -14.56 -6.81
C LYS A 53 -11.41 -15.18 -6.81
N ALA A 54 -12.44 -14.39 -6.55
CA ALA A 54 -13.82 -14.86 -6.57
C ALA A 54 -14.24 -15.33 -7.97
N LEU A 55 -13.91 -14.58 -9.03
CA LEU A 55 -14.21 -14.96 -10.42
C LEU A 55 -13.51 -16.25 -10.82
N ASP A 56 -12.28 -16.48 -10.37
CA ASP A 56 -11.52 -17.71 -10.64
C ASP A 56 -12.18 -18.95 -10.02
N ILE A 57 -12.85 -18.79 -8.88
CA ILE A 57 -13.64 -19.85 -8.25
C ILE A 57 -15.00 -20.01 -8.99
N ILE A 58 -15.72 -18.90 -9.20
CA ILE A 58 -17.07 -18.90 -9.78
C ILE A 58 -17.10 -19.55 -11.16
N LYS A 59 -16.08 -19.34 -11.99
CA LYS A 59 -16.02 -19.94 -13.34
C LYS A 59 -16.06 -21.48 -13.34
N ASN A 60 -15.71 -22.10 -12.21
CA ASN A 60 -15.76 -23.55 -12.04
C ASN A 60 -17.05 -24.04 -11.38
N CYS A 61 -17.89 -23.13 -10.88
CA CYS A 61 -19.11 -23.46 -10.15
C CYS A 61 -20.37 -23.34 -11.02
N ILE A 62 -20.47 -22.25 -11.76
CA ILE A 62 -21.66 -21.93 -12.56
C ILE A 62 -21.29 -21.48 -13.98
N PRO A 63 -22.13 -21.79 -14.99
CA PRO A 63 -21.88 -21.33 -16.36
C PRO A 63 -22.01 -19.83 -16.48
N GLY A 64 -21.17 -19.20 -17.32
CA GLY A 64 -21.21 -17.77 -17.59
C GLY A 64 -20.02 -17.31 -18.43
N ASN A 65 -20.03 -16.02 -18.83
CA ASN A 65 -18.92 -15.42 -19.58
C ASN A 65 -17.85 -14.86 -18.63
N TRP A 66 -17.35 -15.72 -17.75
CA TRP A 66 -16.43 -15.34 -16.68
C TRP A 66 -15.05 -14.90 -17.18
N GLN A 67 -14.65 -15.41 -18.33
CA GLN A 67 -13.37 -15.03 -18.93
C GLN A 67 -13.36 -13.53 -19.32
N GLU A 68 -14.44 -13.04 -19.90
CA GLU A 68 -14.58 -11.61 -20.22
C GLU A 68 -14.58 -10.73 -18.95
N CYS A 69 -15.26 -11.20 -17.90
CA CYS A 69 -15.25 -10.51 -16.60
C CYS A 69 -13.84 -10.45 -15.99
N ILE A 70 -13.08 -11.55 -16.07
CA ILE A 70 -11.69 -11.61 -15.59
C ILE A 70 -10.79 -10.65 -16.39
N GLU A 71 -10.91 -10.64 -17.72
CA GLU A 71 -10.14 -9.76 -18.59
C GLU A 71 -10.46 -8.29 -18.33
N TRP A 72 -11.74 -7.94 -18.19
CA TRP A 72 -12.15 -6.57 -17.83
C TRP A 72 -11.61 -6.16 -16.46
N THR A 73 -11.72 -7.02 -15.45
CA THR A 73 -11.23 -6.73 -14.10
C THR A 73 -9.71 -6.55 -14.08
N ASN A 74 -8.96 -7.39 -14.81
CA ASN A 74 -7.51 -7.23 -14.96
C ASN A 74 -7.14 -5.91 -15.65
N ALA A 75 -7.88 -5.52 -16.71
CA ALA A 75 -7.64 -4.26 -17.38
C ALA A 75 -7.83 -3.06 -16.43
N ARG A 76 -8.93 -3.06 -15.64
CA ARG A 76 -9.17 -2.02 -14.62
C ARG A 76 -8.11 -2.02 -13.54
N LEU A 77 -7.73 -3.20 -13.05
CA LEU A 77 -6.67 -3.33 -12.04
C LEU A 77 -5.34 -2.73 -12.53
N ASN A 78 -4.96 -2.98 -13.77
CA ASN A 78 -3.75 -2.40 -14.37
C ASN A 78 -3.82 -0.87 -14.46
N GLU A 79 -4.95 -0.32 -14.86
CA GLU A 79 -5.15 1.15 -14.90
C GLU A 79 -4.99 1.75 -13.51
N VAL A 80 -5.65 1.17 -12.50
CA VAL A 80 -5.57 1.66 -11.11
C VAL A 80 -4.14 1.59 -10.57
N TRP A 81 -3.38 0.54 -10.90
CA TRP A 81 -1.96 0.46 -10.52
C TRP A 81 -1.11 1.54 -11.17
N ILE A 82 -1.36 1.86 -12.44
CA ILE A 82 -0.66 2.94 -13.15
C ILE A 82 -1.00 4.29 -12.51
N ASP A 83 -2.28 4.53 -12.21
CA ASP A 83 -2.74 5.76 -11.59
C ASP A 83 -2.24 5.93 -10.16
N ARG A 84 -2.17 4.84 -9.39
CA ARG A 84 -1.54 4.84 -8.07
C ARG A 84 -0.07 5.27 -8.14
N GLY A 85 0.65 4.71 -9.08
CA GLY A 85 2.09 4.89 -9.23
C GLY A 85 2.91 4.20 -8.14
N ALA A 86 4.23 4.39 -8.18
CA ALA A 86 5.16 3.77 -7.24
C ALA A 86 5.28 4.50 -5.90
N PHE A 87 4.92 5.79 -5.81
CA PHE A 87 5.16 6.65 -4.65
C PHE A 87 3.89 7.37 -4.14
N PRO A 88 2.80 6.64 -3.82
CA PRO A 88 1.54 7.25 -3.39
C PRO A 88 1.66 8.00 -2.06
N GLY A 89 2.61 7.64 -1.21
CA GLY A 89 2.86 8.26 0.10
C GLY A 89 3.80 9.47 0.08
N LEU A 90 4.27 9.92 -1.11
CA LEU A 90 5.21 11.05 -1.18
C LEU A 90 4.70 12.28 -0.42
N GLY A 91 3.41 12.61 -0.58
CA GLY A 91 2.81 13.77 0.08
C GLY A 91 2.88 13.68 1.61
N ALA A 92 2.54 12.53 2.18
CA ALA A 92 2.62 12.27 3.60
C ALA A 92 4.08 12.33 4.10
N MET A 93 5.02 11.80 3.33
CA MET A 93 6.44 11.86 3.66
C MET A 93 7.01 13.29 3.60
N LEU A 94 6.60 14.10 2.64
CA LEU A 94 6.96 15.51 2.61
C LEU A 94 6.43 16.25 3.85
N CYS A 95 5.17 15.97 4.26
CA CYS A 95 4.62 16.49 5.51
C CYS A 95 5.43 16.02 6.74
N ALA A 96 5.91 14.78 6.76
CA ALA A 96 6.73 14.26 7.85
C ALA A 96 8.12 14.93 7.95
N VAL A 97 8.66 15.45 6.84
CA VAL A 97 9.90 16.25 6.81
C VAL A 97 9.64 17.70 7.20
N GLY A 98 8.39 18.17 7.17
CA GLY A 98 8.01 19.52 7.61
C GLY A 98 7.29 20.37 6.55
N PHE A 99 7.15 19.90 5.31
CA PHE A 99 6.42 20.66 4.28
C PHE A 99 4.93 20.74 4.63
N LYS A 100 4.44 21.96 4.86
CA LYS A 100 3.04 22.22 5.26
C LYS A 100 2.03 21.71 4.22
N PHE A 101 2.37 21.82 2.94
CA PHE A 101 1.52 21.43 1.81
C PHE A 101 2.10 20.24 1.04
N GLY A 102 2.73 19.31 1.75
CA GLY A 102 3.40 18.14 1.14
C GLY A 102 2.53 17.35 0.17
N VAL A 103 1.24 17.17 0.48
CA VAL A 103 0.28 16.47 -0.40
C VAL A 103 0.04 17.23 -1.70
N VAL A 104 -0.12 18.56 -1.64
CA VAL A 104 -0.32 19.40 -2.83
C VAL A 104 0.95 19.38 -3.71
N ILE A 105 2.12 19.52 -3.08
CA ILE A 105 3.42 19.46 -3.77
C ILE A 105 3.59 18.11 -4.48
N ALA A 106 3.25 17.00 -3.82
CA ALA A 106 3.35 15.66 -4.41
C ALA A 106 2.40 15.48 -5.61
N ASN A 107 1.18 16.01 -5.53
CA ASN A 107 0.23 15.97 -6.64
C ASN A 107 0.72 16.77 -7.85
N GLU A 108 1.28 17.96 -7.65
CA GLU A 108 1.87 18.74 -8.74
C GLU A 108 3.07 18.03 -9.39
N ILE A 109 3.92 17.40 -8.58
CA ILE A 109 5.03 16.58 -9.08
C ILE A 109 4.48 15.44 -9.95
N LYS A 110 3.48 14.71 -9.45
CA LYS A 110 2.86 13.60 -10.16
C LYS A 110 2.28 14.03 -11.52
N ASN A 111 1.65 15.21 -11.58
CA ASN A 111 1.05 15.74 -12.80
C ASN A 111 2.07 16.29 -13.80
N SER A 112 3.27 16.66 -13.34
CA SER A 112 4.28 17.35 -14.16
C SER A 112 5.43 16.45 -14.62
N ILE A 113 5.63 15.30 -13.96
CA ILE A 113 6.74 14.40 -14.26
C ILE A 113 6.52 13.65 -15.58
N SER A 114 7.55 13.57 -16.40
CA SER A 114 7.56 12.74 -17.62
C SER A 114 7.87 11.29 -17.29
N LYS A 115 7.40 10.36 -18.14
CA LYS A 115 7.69 8.92 -17.99
C LYS A 115 9.18 8.58 -18.08
N ASP A 116 9.96 9.42 -18.74
CA ASP A 116 11.41 9.21 -18.94
C ASP A 116 12.26 9.79 -17.80
N ASP A 117 11.64 10.55 -16.88
CA ASP A 117 12.34 11.14 -15.75
C ASP A 117 12.59 10.11 -14.63
N ASN A 118 13.79 10.16 -14.04
CA ASN A 118 14.03 9.50 -12.76
C ASN A 118 13.24 10.22 -11.67
N PHE A 119 12.30 9.51 -11.05
CA PHE A 119 11.36 10.11 -10.09
C PHE A 119 12.06 10.78 -8.90
N GLU A 120 13.01 10.10 -8.27
CA GLU A 120 13.71 10.63 -7.09
C GLU A 120 14.56 11.86 -7.41
N GLU A 121 15.21 11.85 -8.58
CA GLU A 121 15.98 13.00 -9.06
C GLU A 121 15.07 14.16 -9.42
N TYR A 122 13.93 13.89 -10.06
CA TYR A 122 12.95 14.91 -10.39
C TYR A 122 12.42 15.61 -9.14
N VAL A 123 11.97 14.86 -8.14
CA VAL A 123 11.53 15.40 -6.85
C VAL A 123 12.62 16.23 -6.21
N THR A 124 13.86 15.73 -6.20
CA THR A 124 15.00 16.44 -5.62
C THR A 124 15.27 17.78 -6.33
N ARG A 125 15.22 17.80 -7.68
CA ARG A 125 15.37 19.04 -8.47
C ARG A 125 14.23 20.02 -8.22
N ALA A 126 12.99 19.52 -8.21
CA ALA A 126 11.80 20.34 -7.99
C ALA A 126 11.81 21.02 -6.61
N LEU A 127 12.16 20.27 -5.56
CA LEU A 127 12.27 20.83 -4.21
C LEU A 127 13.48 21.75 -4.04
N LYS A 128 14.57 21.54 -4.77
CA LYS A 128 15.75 22.40 -4.74
C LYS A 128 15.52 23.76 -5.42
N LYS A 129 14.74 23.78 -6.52
CA LYS A 129 14.45 24.96 -7.31
C LYS A 129 12.94 25.13 -7.55
N PRO A 130 12.14 25.39 -6.49
CA PRO A 130 10.68 25.36 -6.61
C PRO A 130 10.10 26.27 -7.68
N LYS A 131 10.72 27.42 -7.91
CA LYS A 131 10.26 28.42 -8.90
C LYS A 131 10.32 27.93 -10.35
N ASP A 132 11.17 26.92 -10.63
CA ASP A 132 11.33 26.38 -11.96
C ASP A 132 10.30 25.26 -12.26
N PHE A 133 9.65 24.72 -11.20
CA PHE A 133 8.78 23.53 -11.29
C PHE A 133 7.34 23.78 -10.88
N PHE A 134 7.09 24.77 -10.00
CA PHE A 134 5.77 25.00 -9.43
C PHE A 134 5.28 26.41 -9.74
N ASN A 135 3.96 26.59 -9.68
CA ASN A 135 3.37 27.92 -9.72
C ASN A 135 3.84 28.78 -8.51
N THR A 136 3.60 30.08 -8.60
CA THR A 136 4.08 31.07 -7.59
C THR A 136 3.66 30.74 -6.18
N ASP A 137 2.41 30.28 -5.97
CA ASP A 137 1.84 30.05 -4.65
C ASP A 137 2.46 28.80 -3.99
N ILE A 138 2.58 27.72 -4.75
CA ILE A 138 3.23 26.47 -4.28
C ILE A 138 4.72 26.74 -4.03
N ALA A 139 5.40 27.39 -4.97
CA ALA A 139 6.81 27.72 -4.82
C ALA A 139 7.09 28.59 -3.59
N ALA A 140 6.21 29.55 -3.29
CA ALA A 140 6.30 30.39 -2.09
C ALA A 140 6.03 29.64 -0.78
N SER A 141 5.27 28.56 -0.84
CA SER A 141 4.96 27.71 0.32
C SER A 141 6.11 26.80 0.74
N ILE A 142 7.10 26.60 -0.12
CA ILE A 142 8.26 25.75 0.11
C ILE A 142 9.36 26.58 0.80
N GLY A 143 9.45 26.45 2.13
CA GLY A 143 10.42 27.19 2.94
C GLY A 143 11.85 26.63 2.81
N LYS A 144 12.83 27.47 3.09
CA LYS A 144 14.26 27.08 3.05
C LYS A 144 14.62 26.05 4.12
N THR A 145 13.93 26.08 5.26
CA THR A 145 14.15 25.14 6.36
C THR A 145 13.76 23.72 5.92
N GLU A 146 12.58 23.57 5.35
CA GLU A 146 12.04 22.30 4.86
C GLU A 146 12.86 21.77 3.68
N GLN A 147 13.25 22.66 2.76
CA GLN A 147 14.20 22.30 1.69
C GLN A 147 15.52 21.78 2.26
N GLY A 148 16.09 22.50 3.24
CA GLY A 148 17.33 22.08 3.89
C GLY A 148 17.18 20.72 4.58
N ALA A 149 16.08 20.50 5.30
CA ALA A 149 15.79 19.25 5.98
C ALA A 149 15.71 18.07 4.98
N PHE A 150 14.98 18.24 3.86
CA PHE A 150 14.89 17.21 2.82
C PHE A 150 16.23 16.96 2.12
N LEU A 151 16.92 18.00 1.69
CA LEU A 151 18.18 17.89 0.95
C LEU A 151 19.34 17.36 1.79
N SER A 152 19.25 17.45 3.12
CA SER A 152 20.23 16.91 4.05
C SER A 152 20.03 15.42 4.35
N LEU A 153 18.92 14.82 3.89
CA LEU A 153 18.69 13.37 4.07
C LEU A 153 19.80 12.58 3.40
N SER A 154 20.42 11.67 4.14
CA SER A 154 21.52 10.83 3.66
C SER A 154 21.46 9.44 4.26
N GLY A 155 22.22 8.49 3.69
CA GLY A 155 22.31 7.12 4.17
C GLY A 155 20.95 6.45 4.40
N ASP A 156 20.83 5.69 5.48
CA ASP A 156 19.61 4.95 5.82
C ASP A 156 18.39 5.86 5.95
N ARG A 157 18.57 7.11 6.37
CA ARG A 157 17.49 8.07 6.51
C ARG A 157 16.85 8.44 5.18
N LYS A 158 17.66 8.63 4.13
CA LYS A 158 17.19 8.89 2.77
C LYS A 158 16.51 7.64 2.19
N THR A 159 17.11 6.48 2.39
CA THR A 159 16.55 5.19 1.93
C THR A 159 15.19 4.92 2.57
N LEU A 160 15.07 5.14 3.90
CA LEU A 160 13.79 5.00 4.60
C LEU A 160 12.74 5.98 4.08
N PHE A 161 13.11 7.25 3.81
CA PHE A 161 12.18 8.22 3.22
C PHE A 161 11.54 7.68 1.94
N TRP A 162 12.36 7.19 1.01
CA TRP A 162 11.87 6.68 -0.26
C TRP A 162 11.10 5.36 -0.12
N LEU A 163 11.50 4.50 0.80
CA LEU A 163 10.74 3.27 1.11
C LEU A 163 9.34 3.60 1.64
N LEU A 164 9.23 4.50 2.62
CA LEU A 164 7.94 4.91 3.17
C LEU A 164 7.08 5.69 2.15
N ALA A 165 7.71 6.45 1.25
CA ALA A 165 6.99 7.15 0.18
C ALA A 165 6.28 6.20 -0.80
N ARG A 166 6.67 4.93 -0.87
CA ARG A 166 5.99 3.89 -1.68
C ARG A 166 4.68 3.37 -1.03
N MET A 167 4.47 3.66 0.25
CA MET A 167 3.31 3.19 1.03
C MET A 167 2.25 4.29 1.10
N SER A 168 0.98 3.96 0.93
CA SER A 168 -0.15 4.88 1.15
C SER A 168 -0.35 5.13 2.65
N LEU A 169 0.60 5.83 3.26
CA LEU A 169 0.53 6.20 4.68
C LEU A 169 -0.30 7.46 4.87
N SER A 170 -1.01 7.56 5.99
CA SER A 170 -1.53 8.84 6.47
C SER A 170 -0.38 9.77 6.87
N VAL A 171 -0.66 11.06 6.96
CA VAL A 171 0.35 12.04 7.41
C VAL A 171 0.82 11.73 8.84
N GLU A 172 -0.08 11.26 9.69
CA GLU A 172 0.18 10.86 11.06
C GLU A 172 1.09 9.62 11.13
N GLN A 173 0.76 8.58 10.34
CA GLN A 173 1.60 7.39 10.21
C GLN A 173 3.00 7.78 9.71
N ALA A 174 3.10 8.57 8.65
CA ALA A 174 4.37 9.01 8.08
C ALA A 174 5.22 9.77 9.12
N LYS A 175 4.62 10.70 9.88
CA LYS A 175 5.31 11.45 10.95
C LYS A 175 5.85 10.53 12.03
N VAL A 176 5.02 9.60 12.52
CA VAL A 176 5.43 8.67 13.59
C VAL A 176 6.51 7.72 13.09
N LEU A 177 6.34 7.12 11.92
CA LEU A 177 7.29 6.14 11.39
C LEU A 177 8.60 6.78 10.95
N PHE A 178 8.58 7.99 10.43
CA PHE A 178 9.79 8.66 10.00
C PHE A 178 10.55 9.32 11.16
N ASN A 179 9.92 9.80 12.22
CA ASN A 179 10.58 10.42 13.36
C ASN A 179 10.95 9.40 14.44
N THR A 180 12.26 9.27 14.74
CA THR A 180 12.78 8.29 15.71
C THR A 180 12.21 8.49 17.12
N GLU A 181 12.04 9.74 17.58
CA GLU A 181 11.47 10.03 18.89
C GLU A 181 9.98 9.65 18.95
N TYR A 182 9.23 9.91 17.88
CA TYR A 182 7.81 9.55 17.81
C TYR A 182 7.63 8.04 17.73
N ARG A 183 8.50 7.32 16.99
CA ARG A 183 8.52 5.85 17.01
C ARG A 183 8.73 5.32 18.43
N GLN A 184 9.69 5.85 19.16
CA GLN A 184 9.95 5.44 20.55
C GLN A 184 8.74 5.71 21.46
N LYS A 185 8.13 6.90 21.35
CA LYS A 185 6.91 7.25 22.11
C LYS A 185 5.72 6.34 21.79
N ALA A 186 5.59 5.95 20.53
CA ALA A 186 4.57 4.99 20.06
C ALA A 186 4.94 3.53 20.36
N LYS A 187 6.08 3.26 21.02
CA LYS A 187 6.61 1.91 21.32
C LYS A 187 6.91 1.07 20.07
N ILE A 188 7.14 1.71 18.94
CA ILE A 188 7.57 1.06 17.70
C ILE A 188 9.09 0.89 17.77
N CYS A 189 9.52 -0.22 18.36
CA CYS A 189 10.94 -0.51 18.63
C CYS A 189 11.60 -1.08 17.37
N CYS A 190 12.02 -0.23 16.44
CA CYS A 190 12.85 -0.57 15.30
C CYS A 190 13.65 0.65 14.82
N SER A 191 14.87 0.38 14.36
CA SER A 191 15.75 1.37 13.73
C SER A 191 15.40 1.58 12.26
N ASP A 192 15.92 2.65 11.65
CA ASP A 192 15.79 2.89 10.21
C ASP A 192 16.36 1.71 9.42
N ARG A 193 17.50 1.19 9.84
CA ARG A 193 18.19 0.07 9.20
C ARG A 193 17.37 -1.22 9.22
N GLU A 194 16.78 -1.56 10.38
CA GLU A 194 15.93 -2.76 10.50
C GLU A 194 14.71 -2.67 9.60
N ILE A 195 14.07 -1.49 9.48
CA ILE A 195 12.93 -1.29 8.58
C ILE A 195 13.36 -1.45 7.11
N ILE A 196 14.53 -0.91 6.74
CA ILE A 196 15.05 -1.03 5.38
C ILE A 196 15.39 -2.49 5.04
N GLU A 197 15.97 -3.23 5.98
CA GLU A 197 16.28 -4.66 5.80
C GLU A 197 15.03 -5.54 5.77
N ASN A 198 14.02 -5.19 6.55
CA ASN A 198 12.73 -5.88 6.57
C ASN A 198 11.56 -4.90 6.66
N PRO A 199 11.02 -4.43 5.52
CA PRO A 199 9.90 -3.49 5.52
C PRO A 199 8.63 -4.02 6.22
N TYR A 200 8.43 -5.34 6.27
CA TYR A 200 7.27 -5.95 6.94
C TYR A 200 7.29 -5.78 8.46
N LEU A 201 8.42 -5.38 9.05
CA LEU A 201 8.47 -4.97 10.46
C LEU A 201 7.55 -3.80 10.75
N LEU A 202 7.23 -2.96 9.77
CA LEU A 202 6.25 -1.88 9.93
C LEU A 202 4.90 -2.44 10.37
N TYR A 203 4.39 -3.46 9.67
CA TYR A 203 3.17 -4.16 10.11
C TYR A 203 3.38 -4.84 11.47
N GLU A 204 4.41 -5.68 11.60
CA GLU A 204 4.64 -6.48 12.80
C GLU A 204 4.79 -5.63 14.08
N ARG A 205 5.36 -4.44 13.99
CA ARG A 205 5.60 -3.55 15.14
C ARG A 205 4.45 -2.59 15.41
N THR A 206 3.66 -2.25 14.41
CA THR A 206 2.54 -1.31 14.60
C THR A 206 1.22 -2.01 14.90
N ARG A 207 1.06 -3.31 14.64
CA ARG A 207 -0.20 -4.06 14.83
C ARG A 207 -0.78 -3.99 16.25
N THR A 208 0.04 -3.75 17.27
CA THR A 208 -0.37 -3.59 18.68
C THR A 208 -0.42 -2.14 19.15
N CYS A 209 -0.16 -1.19 18.25
CA CYS A 209 -0.27 0.24 18.53
C CYS A 209 -1.73 0.72 18.46
N ALA A 210 -1.96 2.01 18.76
CA ALA A 210 -3.25 2.65 18.50
C ALA A 210 -3.59 2.57 17.01
N ASP A 211 -4.89 2.48 16.68
CA ASP A 211 -5.37 2.22 15.32
C ASP A 211 -4.83 3.23 14.30
N GLU A 212 -4.71 4.49 14.69
CA GLU A 212 -4.17 5.57 13.86
C GLU A 212 -2.73 5.35 13.39
N PHE A 213 -1.95 4.50 14.10
CA PHE A 213 -0.56 4.20 13.77
C PHE A 213 -0.37 2.82 13.14
N LYS A 214 -1.40 1.99 13.13
CA LYS A 214 -1.32 0.66 12.51
C LYS A 214 -1.05 0.78 11.01
N VAL A 215 -0.11 -0.01 10.54
CA VAL A 215 0.18 -0.17 9.11
C VAL A 215 -0.24 -1.57 8.71
N ALA A 216 -1.25 -1.68 7.86
CA ALA A 216 -1.70 -2.99 7.38
C ALA A 216 -0.61 -3.68 6.54
N VAL A 217 -0.54 -5.00 6.64
CA VAL A 217 0.43 -5.80 5.86
C VAL A 217 0.30 -5.55 4.36
N ARG A 218 -0.91 -5.35 3.87
CA ARG A 218 -1.18 -5.07 2.46
C ARG A 218 -0.56 -3.75 2.00
N LYS A 219 -0.59 -2.68 2.80
CA LYS A 219 0.08 -1.40 2.45
C LYS A 219 1.57 -1.58 2.25
N VAL A 220 2.19 -2.41 3.09
CA VAL A 220 3.61 -2.77 2.95
C VAL A 220 3.81 -3.62 1.69
N ASP A 221 3.00 -4.63 1.49
CA ASP A 221 3.10 -5.57 0.36
C ASP A 221 2.94 -4.84 -0.99
N MET A 222 1.94 -3.96 -1.13
CA MET A 222 1.74 -3.14 -2.32
C MET A 222 2.93 -2.20 -2.64
N ALA A 223 3.70 -1.80 -1.64
CA ALA A 223 4.87 -0.96 -1.81
C ALA A 223 6.14 -1.74 -2.16
N VAL A 224 6.29 -2.93 -1.56
CA VAL A 224 7.52 -3.74 -1.65
C VAL A 224 7.42 -4.77 -2.77
N PHE A 225 6.23 -5.30 -3.03
CA PHE A 225 5.96 -6.29 -4.06
C PHE A 225 4.78 -5.87 -4.98
N PRO A 226 4.86 -4.70 -5.64
CA PRO A 226 3.84 -4.28 -6.62
C PRO A 226 3.93 -5.13 -7.90
N PRO A 227 2.98 -4.98 -8.84
CA PRO A 227 3.05 -5.65 -10.16
C PRO A 227 4.37 -5.38 -10.90
N THR A 228 4.76 -6.32 -11.75
CA THR A 228 6.03 -6.32 -12.49
C THR A 228 6.29 -5.00 -13.22
N ILE A 229 5.28 -4.40 -13.84
CA ILE A 229 5.41 -3.12 -14.54
C ILE A 229 5.96 -2.00 -13.63
N LEU A 230 5.53 -1.95 -12.36
CA LEU A 230 6.04 -0.97 -11.40
C LEU A 230 7.39 -1.38 -10.80
N ARG A 231 7.62 -2.68 -10.60
CA ARG A 231 8.90 -3.20 -10.12
C ARG A 231 10.03 -2.95 -11.09
N ASP A 232 9.77 -3.13 -12.38
CA ASP A 232 10.77 -2.95 -13.44
C ASP A 232 11.08 -1.47 -13.67
N THR A 233 10.05 -0.61 -13.59
CA THR A 233 10.22 0.84 -13.76
C THR A 233 10.85 1.51 -12.54
N TYR A 234 10.47 1.06 -11.34
CA TYR A 234 10.91 1.63 -10.07
C TYR A 234 11.42 0.53 -9.13
N PRO A 235 12.56 -0.10 -9.45
CA PRO A 235 13.08 -1.20 -8.64
C PRO A 235 13.37 -0.75 -7.21
N LEU A 236 13.12 -1.63 -6.25
CA LEU A 236 13.52 -1.43 -4.87
C LEU A 236 15.01 -1.73 -4.73
N SER A 237 15.72 -0.88 -3.99
CA SER A 237 17.13 -1.14 -3.69
C SER A 237 17.29 -2.26 -2.64
N VAL A 238 18.40 -2.98 -2.73
CA VAL A 238 18.84 -3.90 -1.68
C VAL A 238 19.15 -3.07 -0.41
N PRO A 239 18.73 -3.51 0.81
CA PRO A 239 18.20 -4.84 1.12
C PRO A 239 16.66 -4.95 1.17
N SER A 240 15.92 -3.87 0.82
CA SER A 240 14.44 -3.89 0.90
C SER A 240 13.80 -4.75 -0.19
N ALA A 241 14.49 -4.96 -1.31
CA ALA A 241 13.97 -5.78 -2.40
C ALA A 241 13.69 -7.22 -1.96
N LEU A 242 12.63 -7.81 -2.52
CA LEU A 242 12.30 -9.23 -2.33
C LEU A 242 12.87 -10.06 -3.49
N ASP A 243 13.41 -11.21 -3.18
CA ASP A 243 13.93 -12.14 -4.18
C ASP A 243 12.80 -12.84 -4.96
N SER A 244 11.68 -13.11 -4.29
CA SER A 244 10.51 -13.77 -4.88
C SER A 244 9.23 -13.47 -4.09
N GLU A 245 8.09 -13.93 -4.60
CA GLU A 245 6.82 -13.91 -3.88
C GLU A 245 6.86 -14.75 -2.57
N ASN A 246 7.76 -15.71 -2.50
CA ASN A 246 7.97 -16.61 -1.36
C ASN A 246 9.06 -16.13 -0.39
N ASP A 247 9.44 -14.86 -0.42
CA ASP A 247 10.38 -14.28 0.54
C ASP A 247 9.89 -14.48 1.99
N GLU A 248 10.77 -14.98 2.85
CA GLU A 248 10.42 -15.33 4.23
C GLU A 248 9.84 -14.16 5.03
N ARG A 249 10.31 -12.95 4.77
CA ARG A 249 9.81 -11.71 5.42
C ARG A 249 8.34 -11.48 5.06
N ARG A 250 8.01 -11.67 3.79
CA ARG A 250 6.66 -11.53 3.25
C ARG A 250 5.72 -12.61 3.79
N ILE A 251 6.12 -13.88 3.63
CA ILE A 251 5.31 -15.03 4.10
C ILE A 251 5.02 -14.92 5.59
N ARG A 252 6.04 -14.59 6.39
CA ARG A 252 5.87 -14.42 7.84
C ARG A 252 4.83 -13.36 8.16
N ALA A 253 4.92 -12.19 7.56
CA ALA A 253 3.98 -11.09 7.83
C ALA A 253 2.55 -11.44 7.41
N ILE A 254 2.36 -12.05 6.24
CA ILE A 254 1.05 -12.51 5.76
C ILE A 254 0.49 -13.59 6.69
N ALA A 255 1.30 -14.57 7.10
CA ALA A 255 0.87 -15.62 8.02
C ALA A 255 0.41 -15.05 9.37
N ILE A 256 1.14 -14.07 9.92
CA ILE A 256 0.73 -13.38 11.16
C ILE A 256 -0.61 -12.69 10.96
N SER A 257 -0.78 -11.97 9.84
CA SER A 257 -2.03 -11.26 9.53
C SER A 257 -3.22 -12.20 9.41
N VAL A 258 -3.06 -13.33 8.72
CA VAL A 258 -4.12 -14.34 8.60
C VAL A 258 -4.49 -14.92 9.97
N LEU A 259 -3.49 -15.25 10.79
CA LEU A 259 -3.74 -15.80 12.13
C LEU A 259 -4.43 -14.79 13.06
N GLU A 260 -4.07 -13.50 12.99
CA GLU A 260 -4.77 -12.45 13.73
C GLU A 260 -6.22 -12.31 13.31
N GLN A 261 -6.48 -12.30 12.00
CA GLN A 261 -7.85 -12.24 11.48
C GLN A 261 -8.67 -13.44 11.93
N GLN A 262 -8.09 -14.65 11.92
CA GLN A 262 -8.79 -15.83 12.42
C GLN A 262 -9.03 -15.77 13.94
N ALA A 263 -8.11 -15.21 14.69
CA ALA A 263 -8.31 -14.99 16.13
C ALA A 263 -9.45 -14.00 16.41
N LEU A 264 -9.57 -12.92 15.63
CA LEU A 264 -10.69 -11.97 15.71
C LEU A 264 -12.03 -12.65 15.36
N ASN A 265 -12.04 -13.62 14.46
CA ASN A 265 -13.20 -14.45 14.14
C ASN A 265 -13.50 -15.52 15.20
N GLY A 266 -12.78 -15.53 16.33
CA GLY A 266 -12.98 -16.45 17.44
C GLY A 266 -12.30 -17.81 17.31
N HIS A 267 -11.43 -18.00 16.31
CA HIS A 267 -10.69 -19.25 16.14
C HIS A 267 -9.44 -19.27 17.04
N THR A 268 -9.31 -20.32 17.86
CA THR A 268 -8.13 -20.54 18.72
C THR A 268 -7.06 -21.39 18.04
N VAL A 269 -7.40 -22.06 16.95
CA VAL A 269 -6.51 -22.88 16.11
C VAL A 269 -6.87 -22.67 14.66
N TYR A 270 -5.88 -22.75 13.78
CA TYR A 270 -6.05 -22.65 12.33
C TYR A 270 -5.31 -23.77 11.63
N PRO A 271 -5.95 -24.52 10.70
CA PRO A 271 -5.31 -25.65 10.01
C PRO A 271 -4.11 -25.19 9.18
N GLN A 272 -2.96 -25.84 9.33
CA GLN A 272 -1.77 -25.53 8.54
C GLN A 272 -2.02 -25.61 7.03
N SER A 273 -2.84 -26.57 6.58
CA SER A 273 -3.20 -26.72 5.17
C SER A 273 -3.95 -25.54 4.57
N LYS A 274 -4.61 -24.72 5.41
CA LYS A 274 -5.29 -23.48 4.99
C LYS A 274 -4.41 -22.24 5.09
N LEU A 275 -3.24 -22.37 5.75
CA LEU A 275 -2.25 -21.30 5.88
C LEU A 275 -1.24 -21.31 4.72
N ILE A 276 -1.17 -22.40 3.97
CA ILE A 276 -0.33 -22.50 2.77
C ILE A 276 -0.98 -21.67 1.68
N ILE A 277 -0.36 -20.56 1.38
CA ILE A 277 -0.80 -19.54 0.41
C ILE A 277 -0.10 -19.81 -0.92
#